data_fd8b2a2d05aa07330551dc0b1d72a4c6
#
_entry.id   fd8b2a2d05aa07330551dc0b1d72a4c6
#
_cell.length_a   1.000
_cell.length_b   1.000
_cell.length_c   1.000
_cell.angle_alpha   90.00
_cell.angle_beta   90.00
_cell.angle_gamma   90.00
#
_symmetry.space_group_name_H-M   'P 1'
#
loop_
_entity.id
_entity.type
_entity.pdbx_description
1 polymer ?
#
loop_
_entity_poly.entity_id
_entity_poly.type
_entity_poly.pdbx_seq_one_letter_code
_entity_poly.pdbx_strand_id
1 'polypeptide(L)'
;MLVDAGPLVALLDRADTHHERCVSVLGSIRGPLVTVWPAFTEAMYLLGPSWTAQKALWSRLDTDALRLAPLDATDAPRMRALMEKYHDLPMDLADAALVRVAERDGQTRIFTLDRRHFGVYRPGARKRFALLP
;
A
#
# COMPACT_ATOMS: atom_id res chain seq x y z
N MET A 1 1.04 -4.27 9.26
CA MET A 1 1.66 -4.52 7.93
C MET A 1 1.19 -3.48 6.94
N LEU A 2 2.10 -2.90 6.17
CA LEU A 2 1.73 -1.97 5.09
C LEU A 2 1.02 -2.72 3.96
N VAL A 3 0.11 -2.04 3.28
CA VAL A 3 -0.58 -2.56 2.09
C VAL A 3 -0.68 -1.48 1.01
N ASP A 4 -0.35 -1.89 -0.20
CA ASP A 4 -0.45 -1.09 -1.42
C ASP A 4 -1.84 -1.22 -2.07
N ALA A 5 -2.14 -0.39 -3.06
CA ALA A 5 -3.42 -0.37 -3.76
C ALA A 5 -3.75 -1.70 -4.47
N GLY A 6 -2.77 -2.34 -5.10
CA GLY A 6 -2.99 -3.59 -5.84
C GLY A 6 -3.68 -4.68 -5.04
N PRO A 7 -3.16 -5.09 -3.88
CA PRO A 7 -3.83 -6.06 -3.03
C PRO A 7 -5.20 -5.60 -2.51
N LEU A 8 -5.39 -4.31 -2.22
CA LEU A 8 -6.70 -3.79 -1.80
C LEU A 8 -7.76 -4.01 -2.88
N VAL A 9 -7.41 -3.74 -4.15
CA VAL A 9 -8.29 -4.00 -5.30
C VAL A 9 -8.54 -5.49 -5.46
N ALA A 10 -7.47 -6.31 -5.46
CA ALA A 10 -7.57 -7.74 -5.64
C ALA A 10 -8.43 -8.43 -4.56
N LEU A 11 -8.36 -7.96 -3.33
CA LEU A 11 -9.19 -8.50 -2.22
C LEU A 11 -10.68 -8.20 -2.40
N LEU A 12 -11.03 -7.10 -3.06
CA LEU A 12 -12.42 -6.62 -3.18
C LEU A 12 -13.03 -6.87 -4.56
N ASP A 13 -12.24 -7.21 -5.55
CA ASP A 13 -12.69 -7.58 -6.90
C ASP A 13 -12.43 -9.07 -7.16
N ARG A 14 -13.49 -9.86 -7.10
CA ARG A 14 -13.41 -11.31 -7.33
C ARG A 14 -12.97 -11.68 -8.75
N ALA A 15 -13.10 -10.78 -9.71
CA ALA A 15 -12.64 -10.96 -11.08
C ALA A 15 -11.16 -10.65 -11.28
N ASP A 16 -10.50 -10.06 -10.28
CA ASP A 16 -9.06 -9.79 -10.34
C ASP A 16 -8.26 -11.09 -10.39
N THR A 17 -7.28 -11.17 -11.29
CA THR A 17 -6.44 -12.36 -11.47
C THR A 17 -5.64 -12.74 -10.21
N HIS A 18 -5.42 -11.79 -9.31
CA HIS A 18 -4.69 -12.00 -8.05
C HIS A 18 -5.60 -12.21 -6.85
N HIS A 19 -6.94 -12.27 -7.05
CA HIS A 19 -7.90 -12.33 -5.96
C HIS A 19 -7.61 -13.47 -4.99
N GLU A 20 -7.60 -14.71 -5.48
CA GLU A 20 -7.42 -15.90 -4.63
C GLU A 20 -6.09 -15.88 -3.88
N ARG A 21 -5.02 -15.46 -4.56
CA ARG A 21 -3.70 -15.35 -3.96
C ARG A 21 -3.68 -14.31 -2.84
N CYS A 22 -4.30 -13.15 -3.05
CA CYS A 22 -4.37 -12.10 -2.04
C CYS A 22 -5.24 -12.52 -0.84
N VAL A 23 -6.35 -13.20 -1.08
CA VAL A 23 -7.19 -13.75 0.00
C VAL A 23 -6.42 -14.76 0.85
N SER A 24 -5.69 -15.67 0.22
CA SER A 24 -4.84 -16.64 0.92
C SER A 24 -3.77 -15.95 1.79
N VAL A 25 -3.09 -14.95 1.24
CA VAL A 25 -2.07 -14.18 1.97
C VAL A 25 -2.69 -13.42 3.13
N LEU A 26 -3.84 -12.77 2.92
CA LEU A 26 -4.55 -12.05 3.99
C LEU A 26 -4.86 -12.97 5.18
N GLY A 27 -5.26 -14.22 4.92
CA GLY A 27 -5.51 -15.21 5.95
C GLY A 27 -4.32 -15.54 6.84
N SER A 28 -3.10 -15.28 6.36
CA SER A 28 -1.85 -15.48 7.11
C SER A 28 -1.38 -14.24 7.88
N ILE A 29 -1.95 -13.07 7.56
CA ILE A 29 -1.58 -11.79 8.18
C ILE A 29 -2.35 -11.63 9.50
N ARG A 30 -1.61 -11.34 10.56
CA ARG A 30 -2.20 -11.02 11.85
C ARG A 30 -2.20 -9.51 12.08
N GLY A 31 -3.32 -9.00 12.60
CA GLY A 31 -3.52 -7.59 12.87
C GLY A 31 -3.95 -6.78 11.62
N PRO A 32 -4.20 -5.48 11.81
CA PRO A 32 -4.72 -4.64 10.74
C PRO A 32 -3.67 -4.40 9.65
N LEU A 33 -4.17 -4.20 8.44
CA LEU A 33 -3.41 -3.62 7.35
C LEU A 33 -3.30 -2.10 7.55
N VAL A 34 -2.21 -1.51 7.09
CA VAL A 34 -1.99 -0.06 7.15
C VAL A 34 -1.69 0.45 5.75
N THR A 35 -2.42 1.46 5.33
CA THR A 35 -2.20 2.12 4.04
C THR A 35 -2.09 3.63 4.21
N VAL A 36 -2.00 4.35 3.12
CA VAL A 36 -1.93 5.81 3.06
C VAL A 36 -3.01 6.34 2.12
N TRP A 37 -3.42 7.61 2.29
CA TRP A 37 -4.44 8.20 1.43
C TRP A 37 -4.14 8.08 -0.06
N PRO A 38 -2.93 8.32 -0.57
CA PRO A 38 -2.65 8.15 -1.99
C PRO A 38 -2.90 6.73 -2.51
N ALA A 39 -2.52 5.70 -1.77
CA ALA A 39 -2.78 4.31 -2.15
C ALA A 39 -4.27 3.96 -2.04
N PHE A 40 -4.95 4.45 -1.01
CA PHE A 40 -6.40 4.31 -0.85
C PHE A 40 -7.15 4.98 -2.01
N THR A 41 -6.73 6.16 -2.41
CA THR A 41 -7.29 6.88 -3.56
C THR A 41 -7.14 6.10 -4.86
N GLU A 42 -5.97 5.52 -5.10
CA GLU A 42 -5.72 4.68 -6.26
C GLU A 42 -6.62 3.44 -6.27
N ALA A 43 -6.72 2.73 -5.14
CA ALA A 43 -7.61 1.59 -5.01
C ALA A 43 -9.08 1.98 -5.24
N MET A 44 -9.52 3.09 -4.68
CA MET A 44 -10.87 3.62 -4.85
C MET A 44 -11.17 3.95 -6.32
N TYR A 45 -10.20 4.53 -7.03
CA TYR A 45 -10.31 4.80 -8.46
C TYR A 45 -10.45 3.52 -9.28
N LEU A 46 -9.60 2.53 -9.03
CA LEU A 46 -9.63 1.25 -9.74
C LEU A 46 -10.89 0.44 -9.46
N LEU A 47 -11.51 0.61 -8.29
CA LEU A 47 -12.80 0.02 -7.94
C LEU A 47 -13.99 0.86 -8.43
N GLY A 48 -13.75 1.96 -9.13
CA GLY A 48 -14.78 2.91 -9.57
C GLY A 48 -15.98 2.29 -10.31
N PRO A 49 -15.83 1.26 -11.16
CA PRO A 49 -16.96 0.59 -11.82
C PRO A 49 -17.95 -0.09 -10.86
N SER A 50 -17.59 -0.35 -9.61
CA SER A 50 -18.42 -1.02 -8.62
C SER A 50 -18.55 -0.24 -7.32
N TRP A 51 -19.69 0.42 -7.12
CA TRP A 51 -19.97 1.06 -5.84
C TRP A 51 -19.95 0.06 -4.67
N THR A 52 -20.43 -1.16 -4.88
CA THR A 52 -20.38 -2.22 -3.85
C THR A 52 -18.95 -2.50 -3.39
N ALA A 53 -17.99 -2.57 -4.31
CA ALA A 53 -16.58 -2.77 -3.98
C ALA A 53 -15.98 -1.51 -3.28
N GLN A 54 -16.30 -0.31 -3.75
CA GLN A 54 -15.87 0.93 -3.10
C GLN A 54 -16.41 1.03 -1.67
N LYS A 55 -17.68 0.71 -1.47
CA LYS A 55 -18.32 0.67 -0.14
C LYS A 55 -17.64 -0.36 0.76
N ALA A 56 -17.27 -1.52 0.24
CA ALA A 56 -16.55 -2.53 0.99
C ALA A 56 -15.15 -2.04 1.42
N LEU A 57 -14.47 -1.26 0.59
CA LEU A 57 -13.19 -0.64 0.95
C LEU A 57 -13.36 0.35 2.12
N TRP A 58 -14.37 1.22 2.09
CA TRP A 58 -14.71 2.10 3.21
C TRP A 58 -14.98 1.31 4.50
N SER A 59 -15.73 0.22 4.40
CA SER A 59 -16.07 -0.62 5.56
C SER A 59 -14.85 -1.24 6.24
N ARG A 60 -13.74 -1.41 5.53
CA ARG A 60 -12.48 -1.88 6.13
C ARG A 60 -11.89 -0.87 7.13
N LEU A 61 -12.10 0.42 6.89
CA LEU A 61 -11.72 1.46 7.85
C LEU A 61 -12.65 1.43 9.08
N ASP A 62 -13.96 1.25 8.88
CA ASP A 62 -14.94 1.23 9.95
C ASP A 62 -14.71 0.07 10.94
N THR A 63 -14.25 -1.07 10.42
CA THR A 63 -14.00 -2.29 11.21
C THR A 63 -12.58 -2.39 11.75
N ASP A 64 -11.74 -1.38 11.52
CA ASP A 64 -10.32 -1.38 11.88
C ASP A 64 -9.48 -2.51 11.23
N ALA A 65 -10.02 -3.15 10.20
CA ALA A 65 -9.28 -4.12 9.39
C ALA A 65 -8.24 -3.44 8.50
N LEU A 66 -8.49 -2.18 8.16
CA LEU A 66 -7.57 -1.29 7.44
C LEU A 66 -7.43 0.02 8.23
N ARG A 67 -6.21 0.49 8.38
CA ARG A 67 -5.90 1.78 9.01
C ARG A 67 -5.20 2.69 8.03
N LEU A 68 -5.44 3.99 8.17
CA LEU A 68 -4.70 5.02 7.44
C LEU A 68 -3.56 5.55 8.33
N ALA A 69 -2.33 5.42 7.86
CA ALA A 69 -1.19 6.05 8.52
C ALA A 69 -1.27 7.57 8.29
N PRO A 70 -1.13 8.39 9.34
CA PRO A 70 -1.17 9.84 9.16
C PRO A 70 0.04 10.32 8.36
N LEU A 71 -0.23 11.24 7.42
CA LEU A 71 0.76 11.99 6.67
C LEU A 71 0.35 13.46 6.69
N ASP A 72 1.30 14.33 6.91
CA ASP A 72 1.09 15.78 6.90
C ASP A 72 2.21 16.53 6.14
N ALA A 73 2.18 17.84 6.21
CA ALA A 73 3.16 18.68 5.52
C ALA A 73 4.60 18.42 5.95
N THR A 74 4.84 17.90 7.16
CA THR A 74 6.19 17.56 7.64
C THR A 74 6.79 16.34 6.94
N ASP A 75 5.95 15.49 6.36
CA ASP A 75 6.39 14.33 5.59
C ASP A 75 6.74 14.68 4.13
N ALA A 76 6.25 15.82 3.63
CA ALA A 76 6.40 16.22 2.23
C ALA A 76 7.85 16.32 1.74
N PRO A 77 8.80 16.92 2.47
CA PRO A 77 10.20 16.99 2.01
C PRO A 77 10.82 15.61 1.77
N ARG A 78 10.50 14.64 2.63
CA ARG A 78 11.04 13.28 2.48
C ARG A 78 10.38 12.54 1.31
N MET A 79 9.07 12.66 1.14
CA MET A 79 8.38 12.05 -0.02
C MET A 79 8.91 12.61 -1.34
N ARG A 80 9.12 13.91 -1.42
CA ARG A 80 9.75 14.56 -2.58
C ARG A 80 11.14 14.01 -2.85
N ALA A 81 11.98 13.89 -1.83
CA ALA A 81 13.33 13.35 -1.96
C ALA A 81 13.34 11.89 -2.43
N LEU A 82 12.39 11.08 -1.98
CA LEU A 82 12.22 9.70 -2.44
C LEU A 82 11.84 9.65 -3.92
N MET A 83 10.87 10.45 -4.36
CA MET A 83 10.47 10.52 -5.77
C MET A 83 11.61 11.00 -6.65
N GLU A 84 12.43 11.94 -6.19
CA GLU A 84 13.62 12.39 -6.89
C GLU A 84 14.67 11.28 -7.00
N LYS A 85 14.95 10.58 -5.91
CA LYS A 85 15.89 9.46 -5.86
C LYS A 85 15.51 8.32 -6.81
N TYR A 86 14.22 8.00 -6.90
CA TYR A 86 13.70 6.87 -7.68
C TYR A 86 12.95 7.30 -8.94
N HIS A 87 13.23 8.51 -9.46
CA HIS A 87 12.50 9.05 -10.62
C HIS A 87 12.62 8.19 -11.88
N ASP A 88 13.71 7.43 -12.03
CA ASP A 88 13.93 6.52 -13.16
C ASP A 88 13.06 5.24 -13.10
N LEU A 89 12.46 4.92 -11.95
CA LEU A 89 11.66 3.70 -11.79
C LEU A 89 10.21 3.78 -12.25
N PRO A 90 9.51 4.83 -12.58
CA PRO A 90 9.27 6.07 -11.85
C PRO A 90 8.44 5.83 -10.58
N MET A 91 8.91 6.27 -9.44
CA MET A 91 8.18 6.23 -8.17
C MET A 91 7.02 7.23 -8.22
N ASP A 92 5.80 6.76 -7.95
CA ASP A 92 4.64 7.64 -7.78
C ASP A 92 4.46 8.11 -6.34
N LEU A 93 3.47 8.98 -6.10
CA LEU A 93 3.22 9.51 -4.76
C LEU A 93 2.74 8.44 -3.78
N ALA A 94 1.97 7.46 -4.22
CA ALA A 94 1.51 6.37 -3.36
C ALA A 94 2.69 5.54 -2.85
N ASP A 95 3.63 5.21 -3.74
CA ASP A 95 4.87 4.51 -3.38
C ASP A 95 5.71 5.32 -2.40
N ALA A 96 5.92 6.62 -2.70
CA ALA A 96 6.69 7.51 -1.85
C ALA A 96 6.07 7.62 -0.44
N ALA A 97 4.76 7.72 -0.37
CA ALA A 97 4.03 7.79 0.90
C ALA A 97 4.17 6.49 1.72
N LEU A 98 4.06 5.33 1.08
CA LEU A 98 4.26 4.02 1.74
C LEU A 98 5.71 3.86 2.23
N VAL A 99 6.69 4.21 1.41
CA VAL A 99 8.11 4.16 1.82
C VAL A 99 8.37 5.13 2.99
N ARG A 100 7.80 6.35 2.95
CA ARG A 100 7.93 7.31 4.04
C ARG A 100 7.36 6.78 5.36
N VAL A 101 6.18 6.19 5.33
CA VAL A 101 5.57 5.57 6.52
C VAL A 101 6.43 4.40 7.01
N ALA A 102 6.93 3.56 6.11
CA ALA A 102 7.82 2.46 6.45
C ALA A 102 9.08 2.93 7.20
N GLU A 103 9.71 3.98 6.70
CA GLU A 103 10.89 4.59 7.36
C GLU A 103 10.56 5.16 8.74
N ARG A 104 9.51 5.98 8.79
CA ARG A 104 9.12 6.70 10.00
C ARG A 104 8.70 5.76 11.12
N ASP A 105 7.90 4.75 10.78
CA ASP A 105 7.27 3.86 11.76
C ASP A 105 8.02 2.52 11.93
N GLY A 106 9.14 2.36 11.23
CA GLY A 106 9.97 1.14 11.33
C GLY A 106 9.31 -0.11 10.75
N GLN A 107 8.36 0.05 9.82
CA GLN A 107 7.66 -1.06 9.19
C GLN A 107 8.34 -1.47 7.88
N THR A 108 8.87 -2.68 7.83
CA THR A 108 9.57 -3.20 6.64
C THR A 108 8.81 -4.28 5.90
N ARG A 109 7.61 -4.65 6.36
CA ARG A 109 6.76 -5.65 5.70
C ARG A 109 5.67 -4.95 4.91
N ILE A 110 5.52 -5.31 3.63
CA ILE A 110 4.50 -4.74 2.75
C ILE A 110 3.80 -5.81 1.93
N PHE A 111 2.48 -5.71 1.88
CA PHE A 111 1.62 -6.48 1.01
C PHE A 111 1.43 -5.70 -0.29
N THR A 112 2.10 -6.13 -1.35
CA THR A 112 2.09 -5.49 -2.68
C THR A 112 2.15 -6.52 -3.79
N LEU A 113 1.56 -6.22 -4.92
CA LEU A 113 1.71 -6.99 -6.16
C LEU A 113 2.87 -6.45 -7.02
N ASP A 114 3.40 -5.28 -6.69
CA ASP A 114 4.52 -4.64 -7.38
C ASP A 114 5.86 -5.05 -6.76
N ARG A 115 6.26 -6.27 -7.04
CA ARG A 115 7.54 -6.81 -6.55
C ARG A 115 8.75 -6.12 -7.21
N ARG A 116 8.58 -5.60 -8.42
CA ARG A 116 9.67 -4.96 -9.16
C ARG A 116 10.12 -3.68 -8.47
N HIS A 117 9.20 -2.77 -8.19
CA HIS A 117 9.52 -1.47 -7.59
C HIS A 117 9.82 -1.60 -6.09
N PHE A 118 8.97 -2.26 -5.32
CA PHE A 118 9.21 -2.44 -3.88
C PHE A 118 10.42 -3.33 -3.55
N GLY A 119 10.87 -4.17 -4.49
CA GLY A 119 12.13 -4.89 -4.38
C GLY A 119 13.36 -3.97 -4.44
N VAL A 120 13.23 -2.81 -5.08
CA VAL A 120 14.30 -1.80 -5.22
C VAL A 120 14.26 -0.75 -4.12
N TYR A 121 13.06 -0.30 -3.72
CA TYR A 121 12.92 0.72 -2.68
C TYR A 121 13.55 0.28 -1.36
N ARG A 122 14.07 1.24 -0.62
CA ARG A 122 14.74 1.01 0.67
C ARG A 122 14.08 1.86 1.75
N PRO A 123 13.35 1.25 2.70
CA PRO A 123 12.81 1.97 3.86
C PRO A 123 13.91 2.20 4.90
N GLY A 124 14.77 3.17 4.64
CA GLY A 124 15.98 3.45 5.41
C GLY A 124 17.25 2.92 4.72
N ALA A 125 18.42 3.40 5.16
CA ALA A 125 19.68 3.34 4.42
C ALA A 125 20.15 1.92 3.99
N ARG A 126 19.80 0.87 4.75
CA ARG A 126 20.23 -0.53 4.45
C ARG A 126 19.10 -1.54 4.55
N LYS A 127 17.88 -1.11 4.80
CA LYS A 127 16.73 -2.00 4.97
C LYS A 127 16.13 -2.36 3.63
N ARG A 128 15.57 -3.56 3.55
CA ARG A 128 14.77 -4.02 2.42
C ARG A 128 13.35 -4.27 2.87
N PHE A 129 12.40 -4.15 1.96
CA PHE A 129 11.06 -4.62 2.22
C PHE A 129 10.99 -6.15 2.20
N ALA A 130 10.30 -6.73 3.17
CA ALA A 130 9.79 -8.09 3.10
C ALA A 130 8.45 -8.04 2.38
N LEU A 131 8.42 -8.54 1.14
CA LEU A 131 7.27 -8.46 0.25
C LEU A 131 6.32 -9.65 0.44
N LEU A 132 5.01 -9.37 0.47
CA LEU A 132 3.94 -10.36 0.38
C LEU A 132 3.05 -10.00 -0.81
N PRO A 133 2.51 -10.96 -1.55
CA PRO A 133 2.72 -12.40 -1.49
C PRO A 133 4.11 -12.86 -1.80
#